data_7343424bd0f406d97af18af0dc19b1f6
#
_entry.id   7343424bd0f406d97af18af0dc19b1f6
#
_cell.length_a   1.000
_cell.length_b   1.000
_cell.length_c   1.000
_cell.angle_alpha   90.00
_cell.angle_beta   90.00
_cell.angle_gamma   90.00
#
_symmetry.space_group_name_H-M   'P 1'
#
loop_
_entity.id
_entity.type
_entity.pdbx_description
1 polymer ?
#
loop_
_entity_poly.entity_id
_entity_poly.type
_entity_poly.pdbx_seq_one_letter_code
_entity_poly.pdbx_strand_id
1 'polypeptide(L)'
;MDNNELTIRTVQIAPFRTLMTALKDILMETNIIFKKDGMKIINMDKSHTILVHLFLAAVNFEEYVCNRDKIVIAVNMFHLFKLINSIENTDTLTIYIEKKNYNDGVVSELGLKFENGDIKQCKTHSLRLIEPETDELKIPDVKFSSIINMPSSDFQKIIRDMQGISDKLEIKSVANELIFKSQGQFASSETRRAETEGSMTFSKQDDACAVIQGEFSLKNLGYFIKCTNLCNQIEIYLANDLPLVVKYNVA
;
A
#
# COMPACT_ATOMS: atom_id res chain seq x y z
N MET A 1 -27.07 -21.66 -3.86
CA MET A 1 -26.04 -21.88 -2.82
C MET A 1 -24.73 -21.43 -3.40
N ASP A 2 -24.10 -20.48 -2.77
CA ASP A 2 -22.86 -19.91 -3.24
C ASP A 2 -21.76 -20.99 -3.29
N ASN A 3 -21.20 -21.24 -4.47
CA ASN A 3 -20.20 -22.31 -4.68
C ASN A 3 -18.79 -21.84 -4.29
N ASN A 4 -18.67 -20.67 -3.66
CA ASN A 4 -17.42 -20.04 -3.33
C ASN A 4 -17.11 -20.10 -1.83
N GLU A 5 -15.84 -20.20 -1.49
CA GLU A 5 -15.29 -19.99 -0.14
C GLU A 5 -14.97 -18.51 0.13
N LEU A 6 -14.63 -17.77 -0.94
CA LEU A 6 -14.39 -16.34 -0.93
C LEU A 6 -15.08 -15.68 -2.11
N THR A 7 -15.74 -14.56 -1.87
CA THR A 7 -16.25 -13.66 -2.92
C THR A 7 -16.02 -12.21 -2.49
N ILE A 8 -15.32 -11.44 -3.33
CA ILE A 8 -15.06 -10.02 -3.12
C ILE A 8 -15.42 -9.31 -4.42
N ARG A 9 -16.30 -8.31 -4.35
CA ARG A 9 -16.75 -7.56 -5.50
C ARG A 9 -16.51 -6.08 -5.30
N THR A 10 -15.96 -5.42 -6.32
CA THR A 10 -15.74 -3.97 -6.31
C THR A 10 -15.93 -3.33 -7.67
N VAL A 11 -16.40 -2.10 -7.67
CA VAL A 11 -16.43 -1.18 -8.81
C VAL A 11 -15.32 -0.13 -8.72
N GLN A 12 -14.53 -0.14 -7.63
CA GLN A 12 -13.42 0.80 -7.38
C GLN A 12 -12.15 0.38 -8.15
N ILE A 13 -12.26 0.31 -9.47
CA ILE A 13 -11.20 -0.27 -10.32
C ILE A 13 -9.95 0.61 -10.37
N ALA A 14 -10.10 1.92 -10.50
CA ALA A 14 -8.96 2.82 -10.62
C ALA A 14 -8.09 2.84 -9.35
N PRO A 15 -8.62 2.99 -8.13
CA PRO A 15 -7.85 2.86 -6.89
C PRO A 15 -7.20 1.49 -6.74
N PHE A 16 -7.94 0.41 -7.03
CA PHE A 16 -7.42 -0.95 -6.92
C PHE A 16 -6.24 -1.21 -7.88
N ARG A 17 -6.34 -0.74 -9.13
CA ARG A 17 -5.25 -0.80 -10.12
C ARG A 17 -4.03 0.01 -9.68
N THR A 18 -4.24 1.22 -9.15
CA THR A 18 -3.16 2.06 -8.62
C THR A 18 -2.41 1.34 -7.50
N LEU A 19 -3.14 0.73 -6.58
CA LEU A 19 -2.58 -0.05 -5.49
C LEU A 19 -1.76 -1.25 -6.01
N MET A 20 -2.32 -2.04 -6.92
CA MET A 20 -1.61 -3.17 -7.52
C MET A 20 -0.34 -2.73 -8.29
N THR A 21 -0.39 -1.57 -8.94
CA THR A 21 0.78 -0.97 -9.62
C THR A 21 1.90 -0.64 -8.64
N ALA A 22 1.57 -0.08 -7.48
CA ALA A 22 2.57 0.21 -6.45
C ALA A 22 3.15 -1.07 -5.84
N LEU A 23 2.29 -2.02 -5.49
CA LEU A 23 2.69 -3.26 -4.81
C LEU A 23 3.60 -4.15 -5.67
N LYS A 24 3.34 -4.31 -6.98
CA LYS A 24 4.16 -5.15 -7.85
C LYS A 24 5.61 -4.68 -7.99
N ASP A 25 5.87 -3.41 -7.72
CA ASP A 25 7.23 -2.85 -7.81
C ASP A 25 8.01 -3.02 -6.50
N ILE A 26 7.32 -3.32 -5.40
CA ILE A 26 7.90 -3.57 -4.09
C ILE A 26 7.98 -5.07 -3.80
N LEU A 27 6.86 -5.78 -4.00
CA LEU A 27 6.71 -7.19 -3.66
C LEU A 27 6.73 -8.06 -4.92
N MET A 28 7.54 -9.11 -4.94
CA MET A 28 7.52 -10.10 -6.02
C MET A 28 6.48 -11.18 -5.78
N GLU A 29 6.57 -11.82 -4.65
CA GLU A 29 5.67 -12.85 -4.16
C GLU A 29 5.19 -12.46 -2.79
N THR A 30 3.93 -12.68 -2.48
CA THR A 30 3.37 -12.28 -1.20
C THR A 30 2.16 -13.09 -0.82
N ASN A 31 2.01 -13.29 0.48
CA ASN A 31 0.79 -13.82 1.05
C ASN A 31 -0.29 -12.74 1.09
N ILE A 32 -1.50 -13.11 0.67
CA ILE A 32 -2.72 -12.33 0.87
C ILE A 32 -3.59 -13.11 1.85
N ILE A 33 -3.99 -12.45 2.91
CA ILE A 33 -4.79 -13.02 3.98
C ILE A 33 -6.20 -12.46 3.90
N PHE A 34 -7.18 -13.32 3.78
CA PHE A 34 -8.59 -12.96 3.82
C PHE A 34 -9.21 -13.43 5.13
N LYS A 35 -9.93 -12.55 5.78
CA LYS A 35 -10.73 -12.78 6.96
C LYS A 35 -12.12 -12.15 6.80
N LYS A 36 -13.02 -12.35 7.73
CA LYS A 36 -14.37 -11.75 7.71
C LYS A 36 -14.35 -10.22 7.75
N ASP A 37 -13.31 -9.63 8.36
CA ASP A 37 -13.14 -8.18 8.52
C ASP A 37 -12.46 -7.51 7.31
N GLY A 38 -11.83 -8.29 6.43
CA GLY A 38 -11.19 -7.73 5.24
C GLY A 38 -10.00 -8.53 4.71
N MET A 39 -9.30 -7.90 3.78
CA MET A 39 -8.12 -8.42 3.10
C MET A 39 -6.86 -7.73 3.64
N LYS A 40 -5.80 -8.51 3.90
CA LYS A 40 -4.56 -8.03 4.49
C LYS A 40 -3.34 -8.55 3.74
N ILE A 41 -2.35 -7.68 3.56
CA ILE A 41 -0.99 -8.03 3.11
C ILE A 41 -0.01 -7.47 4.14
N ILE A 42 0.88 -8.31 4.64
CA ILE A 42 2.09 -7.88 5.37
C ILE A 42 3.25 -8.65 4.79
N ASN A 43 4.17 -7.95 4.15
CA ASN A 43 5.39 -8.56 3.61
C ASN A 43 6.48 -7.51 3.44
N MET A 44 7.71 -7.97 3.29
CA MET A 44 8.89 -7.15 3.03
C MET A 44 9.33 -7.30 1.58
N ASP A 45 10.00 -6.27 1.07
CA ASP A 45 10.73 -6.38 -0.19
C ASP A 45 11.91 -7.35 -0.07
N LYS A 46 12.47 -7.80 -1.20
CA LYS A 46 13.61 -8.74 -1.21
C LYS A 46 14.85 -8.28 -0.44
N SER A 47 15.05 -6.97 -0.32
CA SER A 47 16.19 -6.39 0.39
C SER A 47 15.92 -6.20 1.89
N HIS A 48 14.73 -6.54 2.37
CA HIS A 48 14.28 -6.33 3.73
C HIS A 48 14.39 -4.87 4.21
N THR A 49 14.27 -3.92 3.28
CA THR A 49 14.34 -2.48 3.55
C THR A 49 12.99 -1.79 3.54
N ILE A 50 11.99 -2.41 2.93
CA ILE A 50 10.62 -1.89 2.84
C ILE A 50 9.66 -2.92 3.43
N LEU A 51 8.91 -2.53 4.45
CA LEU A 51 7.76 -3.28 4.96
C LEU A 51 6.47 -2.68 4.38
N VAL A 52 5.66 -3.52 3.77
CA VAL A 52 4.31 -3.17 3.32
C VAL A 52 3.30 -3.76 4.29
N HIS A 53 2.43 -2.91 4.81
CA HIS A 53 1.23 -3.32 5.54
C HIS A 53 0.00 -2.72 4.85
N LEU A 54 -0.76 -3.56 4.19
CA LEU A 54 -2.04 -3.20 3.58
C LEU A 54 -3.17 -3.86 4.34
N PHE A 55 -4.23 -3.09 4.60
CA PHE A 55 -5.51 -3.61 5.06
C PHE A 55 -6.64 -2.94 4.29
N LEU A 56 -7.46 -3.74 3.63
CA LEU A 56 -8.68 -3.30 2.96
C LEU A 56 -9.86 -3.90 3.72
N ALA A 57 -10.63 -3.04 4.38
CA ALA A 57 -11.76 -3.46 5.20
C ALA A 57 -12.91 -4.03 4.33
N ALA A 58 -13.56 -5.08 4.80
CA ALA A 58 -14.66 -5.73 4.11
C ALA A 58 -15.80 -4.75 3.75
N VAL A 59 -16.05 -3.76 4.60
CA VAL A 59 -17.11 -2.75 4.42
C VAL A 59 -16.88 -1.80 3.24
N ASN A 60 -15.66 -1.76 2.69
CA ASN A 60 -15.31 -0.90 1.56
C ASN A 60 -15.53 -1.58 0.20
N PHE A 61 -16.04 -2.80 0.20
CA PHE A 61 -16.40 -3.55 -1.01
C PHE A 61 -17.91 -3.61 -1.18
N GLU A 62 -18.39 -3.65 -2.43
CA GLU A 62 -19.82 -3.84 -2.72
C GLU A 62 -20.33 -5.21 -2.21
N GLU A 63 -19.43 -6.19 -2.21
CA GLU A 63 -19.69 -7.50 -1.63
C GLU A 63 -18.40 -8.07 -1.07
N TYR A 64 -18.45 -8.58 0.15
CA TYR A 64 -17.32 -9.28 0.77
C TYR A 64 -17.84 -10.45 1.59
N VAL A 65 -17.61 -11.65 1.12
CA VAL A 65 -18.01 -12.90 1.80
C VAL A 65 -16.77 -13.78 1.93
N CYS A 66 -16.39 -14.08 3.16
CA CYS A 66 -15.36 -15.05 3.50
C CYS A 66 -15.99 -16.13 4.39
N ASN A 67 -16.15 -17.35 3.86
CA ASN A 67 -16.82 -18.46 4.53
C ASN A 67 -15.91 -19.21 5.52
N ARG A 68 -14.64 -18.82 5.61
CA ARG A 68 -13.65 -19.36 6.54
C ARG A 68 -13.21 -18.29 7.52
N ASP A 69 -12.66 -18.69 8.67
CA ASP A 69 -12.11 -17.75 9.64
C ASP A 69 -10.84 -17.06 9.10
N LYS A 70 -10.07 -17.78 8.28
CA LYS A 70 -8.87 -17.29 7.62
C LYS A 70 -8.63 -18.08 6.35
N ILE A 71 -8.38 -17.39 5.24
CA ILE A 71 -7.86 -17.96 4.00
C ILE A 71 -6.52 -17.28 3.70
N VAL A 72 -5.48 -18.04 3.43
CA VAL A 72 -4.17 -17.54 3.03
C VAL A 72 -3.87 -18.04 1.63
N ILE A 73 -3.54 -17.13 0.74
CA ILE A 73 -3.04 -17.47 -0.60
C ILE A 73 -1.71 -16.78 -0.83
N ALA A 74 -0.86 -17.34 -1.66
CA ALA A 74 0.34 -16.66 -2.13
C ALA A 74 0.27 -16.42 -3.64
N VAL A 75 0.64 -15.21 -4.03
CA VAL A 75 0.57 -14.76 -5.42
C VAL A 75 1.90 -14.18 -5.88
N ASN A 76 2.21 -14.37 -7.16
CA ASN A 76 3.19 -13.53 -7.83
C ASN A 76 2.51 -12.20 -8.20
N MET A 77 2.97 -11.09 -7.58
CA MET A 77 2.34 -9.77 -7.71
C MET A 77 2.37 -9.22 -9.14
N PHE A 78 3.40 -9.55 -9.92
CA PHE A 78 3.48 -9.14 -11.31
C PHE A 78 2.45 -9.85 -12.20
N HIS A 79 2.19 -11.14 -11.94
CA HIS A 79 1.15 -11.89 -12.65
C HIS A 79 -0.24 -11.38 -12.30
N LEU A 80 -0.52 -11.19 -11.00
CA LEU A 80 -1.79 -10.60 -10.55
C LEU A 80 -2.00 -9.22 -11.16
N PHE A 81 -0.98 -8.35 -11.12
CA PHE A 81 -1.02 -7.03 -11.74
C PHE A 81 -1.36 -7.09 -13.24
N LYS A 82 -0.73 -7.99 -14.00
CA LYS A 82 -1.01 -8.13 -15.44
C LYS A 82 -2.48 -8.40 -15.72
N LEU A 83 -3.12 -9.26 -14.92
CA LEU A 83 -4.53 -9.56 -15.07
C LEU A 83 -5.40 -8.34 -14.68
N ILE A 84 -5.14 -7.74 -13.52
CA ILE A 84 -5.88 -6.56 -13.04
C ILE A 84 -5.71 -5.35 -13.97
N ASN A 85 -4.54 -5.19 -14.59
CA ASN A 85 -4.31 -4.06 -15.50
C ASN A 85 -5.10 -4.17 -16.82
N SER A 86 -5.63 -5.35 -17.16
CA SER A 86 -6.47 -5.54 -18.34
C SER A 86 -7.94 -5.17 -18.15
N ILE A 87 -8.34 -4.84 -16.90
CA ILE A 87 -9.72 -4.43 -16.58
C ILE A 87 -9.94 -2.96 -16.96
N GLU A 88 -11.13 -2.62 -17.44
CA GLU A 88 -11.52 -1.24 -17.71
C GLU A 88 -12.11 -0.56 -16.47
N ASN A 89 -12.10 0.77 -16.43
CA ASN A 89 -12.63 1.50 -15.26
C ASN A 89 -14.15 1.39 -15.10
N THR A 90 -14.85 1.01 -16.16
CA THR A 90 -16.30 0.78 -16.20
C THR A 90 -16.70 -0.65 -15.83
N ASP A 91 -15.71 -1.54 -15.66
CA ASP A 91 -15.98 -2.93 -15.31
C ASP A 91 -16.22 -3.07 -13.80
N THR A 92 -16.87 -4.18 -13.45
CA THR A 92 -16.93 -4.68 -12.08
C THR A 92 -15.93 -5.81 -11.93
N LEU A 93 -15.08 -5.76 -10.91
CA LEU A 93 -14.16 -6.83 -10.55
C LEU A 93 -14.80 -7.72 -9.47
N THR A 94 -14.83 -9.03 -9.72
CA THR A 94 -15.12 -10.03 -8.71
C THR A 94 -13.90 -10.94 -8.54
N ILE A 95 -13.36 -10.98 -7.33
CA ILE A 95 -12.29 -11.91 -6.91
C ILE A 95 -12.97 -13.04 -6.14
N TYR A 96 -12.68 -14.29 -6.50
CA TYR A 96 -13.34 -15.42 -5.85
C TYR A 96 -12.45 -16.65 -5.74
N ILE A 97 -12.77 -17.51 -4.77
CA ILE A 97 -12.17 -18.84 -4.59
C ILE A 97 -13.31 -19.83 -4.57
N GLU A 98 -13.36 -20.72 -5.57
CA GLU A 98 -14.36 -21.78 -5.61
C GLU A 98 -14.04 -22.88 -4.58
N LYS A 99 -15.09 -23.52 -4.02
CA LYS A 99 -14.95 -24.63 -3.06
C LYS A 99 -14.08 -25.77 -3.58
N LYS A 100 -14.16 -26.07 -4.87
CA LYS A 100 -13.35 -27.15 -5.50
C LYS A 100 -11.84 -26.84 -5.49
N ASN A 101 -11.46 -25.56 -5.43
CA ASN A 101 -10.07 -25.10 -5.43
C ASN A 101 -9.51 -24.89 -4.02
N TYR A 102 -10.32 -25.17 -2.98
CA TYR A 102 -9.93 -25.10 -1.58
C TYR A 102 -9.90 -26.51 -0.99
N ASN A 103 -8.74 -26.99 -0.59
CA ASN A 103 -8.57 -28.31 0.02
C ASN A 103 -7.61 -28.21 1.23
N ASP A 104 -8.11 -28.56 2.40
CA ASP A 104 -7.36 -28.61 3.67
C ASP A 104 -6.51 -27.34 3.97
N GLY A 105 -7.07 -26.18 3.68
CA GLY A 105 -6.39 -24.89 3.89
C GLY A 105 -5.53 -24.42 2.71
N VAL A 106 -5.34 -25.25 1.71
CA VAL A 106 -4.58 -24.91 0.49
C VAL A 106 -5.53 -24.47 -0.61
N VAL A 107 -5.20 -23.36 -1.26
CA VAL A 107 -5.93 -22.83 -2.42
C VAL A 107 -5.07 -22.97 -3.64
N SER A 108 -5.59 -23.63 -4.69
CA SER A 108 -4.85 -23.87 -5.93
C SER A 108 -4.96 -22.72 -6.93
N GLU A 109 -6.12 -22.05 -6.98
CA GLU A 109 -6.41 -21.02 -7.98
C GLU A 109 -7.24 -19.90 -7.40
N LEU A 110 -6.95 -18.66 -7.86
CA LEU A 110 -7.74 -17.46 -7.59
C LEU A 110 -8.50 -17.08 -8.86
N GLY A 111 -9.81 -17.02 -8.78
CA GLY A 111 -10.67 -16.55 -9.87
C GLY A 111 -10.76 -15.04 -9.89
N LEU A 112 -10.67 -14.44 -11.09
CA LEU A 112 -10.90 -13.02 -11.34
C LEU A 112 -11.94 -12.92 -12.46
N LYS A 113 -13.05 -12.27 -12.17
CA LYS A 113 -14.15 -12.05 -13.12
C LYS A 113 -14.31 -10.56 -13.35
N PHE A 114 -14.30 -10.14 -14.61
CA PHE A 114 -14.49 -8.77 -15.05
C PHE A 114 -15.80 -8.69 -15.82
N GLU A 115 -16.74 -7.87 -15.36
CA GLU A 115 -18.07 -7.74 -15.95
C GLU A 115 -18.31 -6.29 -16.37
N ASN A 116 -18.63 -6.11 -17.64
CA ASN A 116 -19.05 -4.84 -18.20
C ASN A 116 -20.53 -4.96 -18.61
N GLY A 117 -21.39 -4.23 -17.88
CA GLY A 117 -22.84 -4.26 -18.11
C GLY A 117 -23.26 -3.59 -19.41
N ASP A 118 -22.54 -2.55 -19.83
CA ASP A 118 -22.89 -1.72 -21.00
C ASP A 118 -22.78 -2.51 -22.31
N ILE A 119 -21.69 -3.29 -22.41
CA ILE A 119 -21.40 -4.12 -23.59
C ILE A 119 -21.72 -5.60 -23.37
N LYS A 120 -22.32 -5.95 -22.22
CA LYS A 120 -22.66 -7.33 -21.82
C LYS A 120 -21.47 -8.29 -21.94
N GLN A 121 -20.29 -7.80 -21.60
CA GLN A 121 -19.06 -8.61 -21.65
C GLN A 121 -18.73 -9.16 -20.27
N CYS A 122 -18.32 -10.43 -20.24
CA CYS A 122 -17.78 -11.08 -19.06
C CYS A 122 -16.47 -11.76 -19.44
N LYS A 123 -15.37 -11.40 -18.74
CA LYS A 123 -14.06 -12.06 -18.85
C LYS A 123 -13.75 -12.75 -17.53
N THR A 124 -13.29 -13.99 -17.62
CA THR A 124 -12.88 -14.76 -16.43
C THR A 124 -11.44 -15.19 -16.58
N HIS A 125 -10.65 -14.99 -15.54
CA HIS A 125 -9.28 -15.46 -15.45
C HIS A 125 -9.13 -16.35 -14.22
N SER A 126 -8.30 -17.39 -14.35
CA SER A 126 -7.87 -18.22 -13.23
C SER A 126 -6.38 -18.02 -13.04
N LEU A 127 -6.00 -17.48 -11.89
CA LEU A 127 -4.59 -17.29 -11.51
C LEU A 127 -4.14 -18.48 -10.67
N ARG A 128 -3.16 -19.23 -11.17
CA ARG A 128 -2.52 -20.29 -10.39
C ARG A 128 -1.72 -19.66 -9.24
N LEU A 129 -1.92 -20.20 -8.06
CA LEU A 129 -1.29 -19.75 -6.85
C LEU A 129 0.03 -20.49 -6.61
N ILE A 130 0.88 -19.86 -5.83
CA ILE A 130 2.12 -20.46 -5.32
C ILE A 130 1.90 -20.90 -3.87
N GLU A 131 2.83 -21.66 -3.32
CA GLU A 131 2.75 -22.12 -1.95
C GLU A 131 2.94 -20.92 -0.98
N PRO A 132 2.05 -20.73 -0.01
CA PRO A 132 2.18 -19.64 0.96
C PRO A 132 3.40 -19.83 1.85
N GLU A 133 4.12 -18.73 2.14
CA GLU A 133 5.12 -18.70 3.19
C GLU A 133 4.45 -18.88 4.56
N THR A 134 5.05 -19.71 5.41
CA THR A 134 4.48 -20.06 6.72
C THR A 134 4.74 -19.00 7.79
N ASP A 135 5.79 -18.19 7.63
CA ASP A 135 6.19 -17.20 8.62
C ASP A 135 5.33 -15.94 8.53
N GLU A 136 4.57 -15.68 9.59
CA GLU A 136 3.81 -14.43 9.69
C GLU A 136 4.70 -13.31 10.24
N LEU A 137 4.91 -12.28 9.44
CA LEU A 137 5.55 -11.04 9.90
C LEU A 137 4.65 -10.35 10.92
N LYS A 138 5.24 -10.00 12.07
CA LYS A 138 4.58 -9.19 13.10
C LYS A 138 5.18 -7.80 13.09
N ILE A 139 4.32 -6.79 13.01
CA ILE A 139 4.75 -5.40 13.18
C ILE A 139 4.92 -5.15 14.67
N PRO A 140 6.11 -4.73 15.13
CA PRO A 140 6.30 -4.37 16.53
C PRO A 140 5.46 -3.14 16.89
N ASP A 141 4.98 -3.10 18.13
CA ASP A 141 4.32 -1.92 18.67
C ASP A 141 5.38 -0.88 19.02
N VAL A 142 5.51 0.14 18.17
CA VAL A 142 6.49 1.22 18.33
C VAL A 142 5.79 2.56 18.53
N LYS A 143 6.39 3.42 19.34
CA LYS A 143 5.90 4.78 19.55
C LYS A 143 6.70 5.75 18.69
N PHE A 144 6.00 6.55 17.92
CA PHE A 144 6.59 7.63 17.13
C PHE A 144 6.50 8.95 17.88
N SER A 145 7.56 9.72 17.82
CA SER A 145 7.68 11.01 18.51
C SER A 145 7.06 12.15 17.71
N SER A 146 6.95 12.01 16.40
CA SER A 146 6.30 12.98 15.51
C SER A 146 5.36 12.28 14.53
N ILE A 147 4.15 12.81 14.42
CA ILE A 147 3.14 12.37 13.45
C ILE A 147 2.65 13.60 12.70
N ILE A 148 2.90 13.62 11.39
CA ILE A 148 2.64 14.77 10.53
C ILE A 148 1.60 14.36 9.48
N ASN A 149 0.58 15.19 9.29
CA ASN A 149 -0.35 15.10 8.19
C ASN A 149 0.05 16.11 7.13
N MET A 150 0.11 15.69 5.87
CA MET A 150 0.37 16.59 4.75
C MET A 150 -0.32 16.11 3.47
N PRO A 151 -0.56 17.04 2.49
CA PRO A 151 -1.10 16.64 1.20
C PRO A 151 -0.19 15.62 0.50
N SER A 152 -0.79 14.54 0.01
CA SER A 152 -0.07 13.47 -0.70
C SER A 152 0.63 13.99 -1.97
N SER A 153 0.02 14.96 -2.65
CA SER A 153 0.60 15.64 -3.83
C SER A 153 1.85 16.45 -3.50
N ASP A 154 1.88 17.12 -2.34
CA ASP A 154 3.04 17.90 -1.90
C ASP A 154 4.21 16.98 -1.57
N PHE A 155 3.93 15.89 -0.85
CA PHE A 155 4.94 14.86 -0.58
C PHE A 155 5.50 14.27 -1.87
N GLN A 156 4.62 13.91 -2.83
CA GLN A 156 5.05 13.39 -4.12
C GLN A 156 5.96 14.36 -4.86
N LYS A 157 5.60 15.65 -4.89
CA LYS A 157 6.39 16.69 -5.55
C LYS A 157 7.79 16.81 -4.93
N ILE A 158 7.85 16.90 -3.59
CA ILE A 158 9.13 17.00 -2.87
C ILE A 158 10.03 15.79 -3.17
N ILE A 159 9.49 14.58 -3.09
CA ILE A 159 10.27 13.36 -3.38
C ILE A 159 10.78 13.35 -4.81
N ARG A 160 9.95 13.70 -5.80
CA ARG A 160 10.37 13.77 -7.22
C ARG A 160 11.46 14.80 -7.46
N ASP A 161 11.33 15.98 -6.88
CA ASP A 161 12.33 17.05 -7.02
C ASP A 161 13.68 16.61 -6.42
N MET A 162 13.66 15.93 -5.26
CA MET A 162 14.86 15.43 -4.60
C MET A 162 15.51 14.23 -5.29
N GLN A 163 14.75 13.36 -5.93
CA GLN A 163 15.24 12.21 -6.70
C GLN A 163 16.14 12.61 -7.87
N GLY A 164 15.96 13.81 -8.43
CA GLY A 164 16.83 14.36 -9.47
C GLY A 164 18.19 14.80 -8.97
N ILE A 165 18.42 14.87 -7.65
CA ILE A 165 19.62 15.44 -7.03
C ILE A 165 20.48 14.37 -6.36
N SER A 166 19.87 13.44 -5.63
CA SER A 166 20.57 12.47 -4.79
C SER A 166 19.78 11.16 -4.67
N ASP A 167 20.44 10.12 -4.17
CA ASP A 167 19.81 8.83 -3.81
C ASP A 167 19.25 8.83 -2.38
N LYS A 168 19.61 9.85 -1.57
CA LYS A 168 19.28 9.93 -0.16
C LYS A 168 18.54 11.22 0.19
N LEU A 169 17.62 11.11 1.13
CA LEU A 169 16.84 12.20 1.69
C LEU A 169 16.93 12.19 3.21
N GLU A 170 17.41 13.29 3.77
CA GLU A 170 17.25 13.58 5.19
C GLU A 170 15.89 14.22 5.40
N ILE A 171 15.11 13.65 6.33
CA ILE A 171 13.85 14.21 6.80
C ILE A 171 14.04 14.58 8.27
N LYS A 172 13.77 15.84 8.59
CA LYS A 172 13.91 16.38 9.94
C LYS A 172 12.63 17.08 10.37
N SER A 173 12.15 16.74 11.57
CA SER A 173 11.06 17.42 12.24
C SER A 173 11.64 18.18 13.43
N VAL A 174 11.45 19.50 13.46
CA VAL A 174 11.92 20.37 14.55
C VAL A 174 10.94 21.52 14.73
N ALA A 175 10.56 21.78 15.98
CA ALA A 175 9.47 22.70 16.27
C ALA A 175 8.25 22.36 15.40
N ASN A 176 7.61 23.34 14.77
CA ASN A 176 6.47 23.11 13.87
C ASN A 176 6.91 23.14 12.39
N GLU A 177 8.11 22.65 12.10
CA GLU A 177 8.65 22.57 10.74
C GLU A 177 9.06 21.14 10.38
N LEU A 178 8.78 20.77 9.14
CA LEU A 178 9.28 19.56 8.48
C LEU A 178 10.26 19.98 7.39
N ILE A 179 11.49 19.50 7.49
CA ILE A 179 12.59 19.86 6.60
C ILE A 179 13.00 18.61 5.82
N PHE A 180 13.03 18.74 4.51
CA PHE A 180 13.53 17.75 3.57
C PHE A 180 14.84 18.25 2.97
N LYS A 181 15.91 17.49 3.11
CA LYS A 181 17.24 17.89 2.60
C LYS A 181 17.87 16.76 1.80
N SER A 182 18.40 17.10 0.66
CA SER A 182 19.09 16.18 -0.23
C SER A 182 20.41 16.79 -0.67
N GLN A 183 21.48 16.00 -0.67
CA GLN A 183 22.80 16.43 -1.07
C GLN A 183 23.37 15.46 -2.11
N GLY A 184 23.51 15.94 -3.35
CA GLY A 184 24.09 15.20 -4.45
C GLY A 184 25.47 15.73 -4.83
N GLN A 185 26.03 15.18 -5.90
CA GLN A 185 27.35 15.58 -6.38
C GLN A 185 27.36 16.96 -7.02
N PHE A 186 26.28 17.36 -7.67
CA PHE A 186 26.21 18.63 -8.44
C PHE A 186 25.35 19.70 -7.77
N ALA A 187 24.49 19.32 -6.83
CA ALA A 187 23.59 20.26 -6.15
C ALA A 187 23.20 19.75 -4.77
N SER A 188 22.78 20.67 -3.92
CA SER A 188 22.04 20.40 -2.70
C SER A 188 20.70 21.11 -2.75
N SER A 189 19.67 20.50 -2.16
CA SER A 189 18.34 21.08 -2.08
C SER A 189 17.80 20.93 -0.67
N GLU A 190 17.10 21.95 -0.20
CA GLU A 190 16.40 21.95 1.08
C GLU A 190 15.01 22.54 0.86
N THR A 191 13.99 21.81 1.31
CA THR A 191 12.60 22.26 1.32
C THR A 191 12.10 22.26 2.75
N ARG A 192 11.64 23.41 3.22
CA ARG A 192 11.03 23.59 4.55
C ARG A 192 9.53 23.77 4.42
N ARG A 193 8.79 23.11 5.25
CA ARG A 193 7.34 23.22 5.36
C ARG A 193 6.99 23.50 6.81
N ALA A 194 6.42 24.66 7.06
CA ALA A 194 5.88 25.02 8.37
C ALA A 194 4.44 24.51 8.49
N GLU A 195 4.00 24.32 9.73
CA GLU A 195 2.62 24.00 10.03
C GLU A 195 1.68 25.08 9.45
N THR A 196 0.64 24.61 8.73
CA THR A 196 -0.33 25.50 8.09
C THR A 196 -1.69 24.84 8.14
N GLU A 197 -2.68 25.53 8.69
CA GLU A 197 -4.05 25.07 8.77
C GLU A 197 -4.60 24.72 7.37
N GLY A 198 -5.23 23.55 7.28
CA GLY A 198 -5.78 23.04 6.00
C GLY A 198 -4.74 22.45 5.03
N SER A 199 -3.43 22.51 5.36
CA SER A 199 -2.36 21.93 4.54
C SER A 199 -1.55 20.91 5.33
N MET A 200 -0.55 21.34 6.09
CA MET A 200 0.29 20.45 6.89
C MET A 200 0.09 20.72 8.38
N THR A 201 -0.13 19.67 9.14
CA THR A 201 -0.35 19.76 10.60
C THR A 201 0.44 18.67 11.33
N PHE A 202 0.85 18.99 12.57
CA PHE A 202 1.44 18.02 13.48
C PHE A 202 0.35 17.44 14.38
N SER A 203 0.00 16.16 14.18
CA SER A 203 -0.97 15.45 15.02
C SER A 203 -0.37 15.06 16.37
N LYS A 204 0.96 14.86 16.41
CA LYS A 204 1.72 14.51 17.61
C LYS A 204 3.13 15.08 17.51
N GLN A 205 3.59 15.65 18.60
CA GLN A 205 4.97 16.07 18.80
C GLN A 205 5.27 16.00 20.29
N ASP A 206 6.11 15.05 20.71
CA ASP A 206 6.35 14.79 22.14
C ASP A 206 7.11 15.94 22.81
N ASP A 207 8.06 16.57 22.09
CA ASP A 207 8.81 17.74 22.53
C ASP A 207 9.04 18.68 21.32
N ALA A 208 8.52 19.89 21.41
CA ALA A 208 8.66 20.90 20.36
C ALA A 208 10.11 21.32 20.10
N CYS A 209 11.01 21.15 21.08
CA CYS A 209 12.43 21.48 20.94
C CYS A 209 13.28 20.29 20.49
N ALA A 210 12.74 19.06 20.52
CA ALA A 210 13.47 17.89 20.10
C ALA A 210 13.65 17.86 18.58
N VAL A 211 14.85 17.51 18.15
CA VAL A 211 15.14 17.24 16.73
C VAL A 211 14.91 15.77 16.46
N ILE A 212 13.93 15.47 15.61
CA ILE A 212 13.62 14.12 15.15
C ILE A 212 14.04 14.05 13.71
N GLN A 213 14.96 13.13 13.36
CA GLN A 213 15.51 13.06 12.00
C GLN A 213 15.86 11.64 11.60
N GLY A 214 15.92 11.43 10.26
CA GLY A 214 16.38 10.20 9.66
C GLY A 214 16.81 10.41 8.22
N GLU A 215 17.66 9.53 7.72
CA GLU A 215 18.10 9.48 6.32
C GLU A 215 17.46 8.28 5.63
N PHE A 216 16.81 8.52 4.50
CA PHE A 216 16.00 7.53 3.79
C PHE A 216 16.37 7.45 2.32
N SER A 217 16.20 6.26 1.72
CA SER A 217 16.41 6.04 0.30
C SER A 217 15.32 6.71 -0.54
N LEU A 218 15.69 7.63 -1.41
CA LEU A 218 14.77 8.26 -2.36
C LEU A 218 14.21 7.26 -3.37
N LYS A 219 14.97 6.23 -3.72
CA LYS A 219 14.47 5.11 -4.52
C LYS A 219 13.28 4.42 -3.85
N ASN A 220 13.41 4.10 -2.55
CA ASN A 220 12.36 3.45 -1.80
C ASN A 220 11.12 4.35 -1.64
N LEU A 221 11.33 5.63 -1.33
CA LEU A 221 10.25 6.62 -1.26
C LEU A 221 9.54 6.78 -2.61
N GLY A 222 10.26 6.63 -3.72
CA GLY A 222 9.71 6.64 -5.07
C GLY A 222 8.65 5.56 -5.33
N TYR A 223 8.66 4.44 -4.62
CA TYR A 223 7.60 3.44 -4.70
C TYR A 223 6.32 3.92 -4.02
N PHE A 224 6.44 4.53 -2.86
CA PHE A 224 5.29 4.98 -2.07
C PHE A 224 4.53 6.13 -2.74
N ILE A 225 5.22 7.06 -3.38
CA ILE A 225 4.55 8.18 -4.07
C ILE A 225 3.69 7.75 -5.27
N LYS A 226 3.74 6.50 -5.71
CA LYS A 226 2.80 5.94 -6.68
C LYS A 226 1.38 5.83 -6.11
N CYS A 227 1.26 5.81 -4.79
CA CYS A 227 -0.02 5.77 -4.08
C CYS A 227 -0.65 7.16 -3.89
N THR A 228 -0.06 8.24 -4.39
CA THR A 228 -0.53 9.63 -4.19
C THR A 228 -2.00 9.84 -4.56
N ASN A 229 -2.46 9.18 -5.62
CA ASN A 229 -3.85 9.32 -6.08
C ASN A 229 -4.87 8.48 -5.29
N LEU A 230 -4.43 7.74 -4.26
CA LEU A 230 -5.33 6.94 -3.41
C LEU A 230 -5.97 7.77 -2.30
N CYS A 231 -5.35 8.87 -1.90
CA CYS A 231 -5.89 9.77 -0.88
C CYS A 231 -5.30 11.18 -1.03
N ASN A 232 -6.01 12.18 -0.51
CA ASN A 232 -5.58 13.57 -0.56
C ASN A 232 -4.54 13.91 0.51
N GLN A 233 -4.55 13.21 1.64
CA GLN A 233 -3.69 13.43 2.80
C GLN A 233 -2.98 12.13 3.18
N ILE A 234 -1.73 12.26 3.58
CA ILE A 234 -0.93 11.17 4.15
C ILE A 234 -0.54 11.49 5.58
N GLU A 235 -0.29 10.45 6.34
CA GLU A 235 0.33 10.55 7.66
C GLU A 235 1.77 10.06 7.59
N ILE A 236 2.71 10.89 8.07
CA ILE A 236 4.13 10.56 8.19
C ILE A 236 4.45 10.37 9.65
N TYR A 237 5.01 9.23 10.00
CA TYR A 237 5.42 8.88 11.35
C TYR A 237 6.94 8.85 11.40
N LEU A 238 7.51 9.66 12.27
CA LEU A 238 8.95 9.83 12.41
C LEU A 238 9.38 9.71 13.87
N ALA A 239 10.46 8.99 14.10
CA ALA A 239 11.18 8.94 15.36
C ALA A 239 12.66 8.66 15.09
N ASN A 240 13.52 9.09 15.99
CA ASN A 240 14.95 8.77 15.88
C ASN A 240 15.16 7.25 16.01
N ASP A 241 16.08 6.72 15.20
CA ASP A 241 16.47 5.30 15.18
C ASP A 241 15.33 4.32 14.80
N LEU A 242 14.21 4.82 14.27
CA LEU A 242 13.11 4.00 13.78
C LEU A 242 12.91 4.17 12.25
N PRO A 243 12.34 3.17 11.59
CA PRO A 243 11.95 3.30 10.20
C PRO A 243 10.92 4.41 10.00
N LEU A 244 11.01 5.11 8.88
CA LEU A 244 9.95 6.02 8.44
C LEU A 244 8.69 5.23 8.08
N VAL A 245 7.54 5.66 8.59
CA VAL A 245 6.25 5.12 8.16
C VAL A 245 5.47 6.18 7.41
N VAL A 246 5.01 5.84 6.21
CA VAL A 246 4.10 6.67 5.42
C VAL A 246 2.78 5.91 5.27
N LYS A 247 1.71 6.49 5.78
CA LYS A 247 0.38 5.88 5.78
C LYS A 247 -0.53 6.60 4.80
N TYR A 248 -1.13 5.83 3.90
CA TYR A 248 -2.16 6.24 2.97
C TYR A 248 -3.50 5.66 3.42
N ASN A 249 -4.48 6.52 3.70
CA ASN A 249 -5.84 6.08 4.01
C ASN A 249 -6.60 5.93 2.69
N VAL A 250 -6.70 4.70 2.20
CA VAL A 250 -7.45 4.36 0.98
C VAL A 250 -8.94 4.31 1.35
N ALA A 251 -9.75 5.15 0.69
CA ALA A 251 -11.19 5.21 0.89
C ALA A 251 -11.90 4.10 0.15
#